data_6a5ce513fc8fd3353fc0285072db2c49
#
_entry.id   6a5ce513fc8fd3353fc0285072db2c49
#
_cell.length_a   1.000
_cell.length_b   1.000
_cell.length_c   1.000
_cell.angle_alpha   90.00
_cell.angle_beta   90.00
_cell.angle_gamma   90.00
#
_symmetry.space_group_name_H-M   'P 1'
#
loop_
_entity.id
_entity.type
_entity.pdbx_description
1 polymer ?
#
loop_
_entity_poly.entity_id
_entity_poly.type
_entity_poly.pdbx_seq_one_letter_code
_entity_poly.pdbx_strand_id
1 'polypeptide(L)'
;MEERFINQKEEYEISPYTFAVIPVEYGYKTYSKIIEFDEEFLVPQKPLDVVKTSCKYFGSSFDGRCEGTKELLNISHKVPIALDPANGLFFFPTTSPHRDTCVWLSYEHIVSRIRIAPAKTQINFRNKQSILIPVSYSIIENQMLRTALLKSKLHQKMEETVRQTNYLYNYMQVNDGHSAFHLKGALSESSRNGFDKH
;
A
#
# COMPACT_ATOMS: atom_id res chain seq x y z
N MET A 1 -6.56 -26.90 26.23
CA MET A 1 -6.35 -25.89 25.18
C MET A 1 -4.94 -25.41 25.36
N GLU A 2 -4.05 -25.84 24.48
CA GLU A 2 -2.67 -25.34 24.49
C GLU A 2 -2.69 -23.85 24.20
N GLU A 3 -2.30 -23.03 25.17
CA GLU A 3 -1.94 -21.65 24.93
C GLU A 3 -0.75 -21.66 23.96
N ARG A 4 -1.01 -21.48 22.67
CA ARG A 4 0.08 -21.14 21.73
C ARG A 4 0.69 -19.85 22.25
N PHE A 5 1.95 -19.92 22.66
CA PHE A 5 2.73 -18.75 23.00
C PHE A 5 2.77 -17.85 21.77
N ILE A 6 1.92 -16.82 21.76
CA ILE A 6 1.93 -15.78 20.71
C ILE A 6 3.18 -14.94 20.99
N ASN A 7 4.08 -14.87 20.04
CA ASN A 7 5.24 -14.01 20.10
C ASN A 7 4.79 -12.57 20.34
N GLN A 8 5.36 -11.88 21.35
CA GLN A 8 5.07 -10.47 21.60
C GLN A 8 6.11 -9.61 20.91
N LYS A 9 5.65 -8.53 20.26
CA LYS A 9 6.49 -7.46 19.71
C LYS A 9 6.02 -6.14 20.30
N GLU A 10 6.95 -5.30 20.74
CA GLU A 10 6.63 -3.97 21.29
C GLU A 10 6.09 -3.03 20.23
N GLU A 11 6.64 -3.10 19.03
CA GLU A 11 6.25 -2.30 17.86
C GLU A 11 6.09 -3.19 16.63
N TYR A 12 5.24 -2.77 15.71
CA TYR A 12 4.99 -3.50 14.48
C TYR A 12 4.62 -2.55 13.33
N GLU A 13 5.31 -2.69 12.21
CA GLU A 13 4.96 -2.09 10.94
C GLU A 13 4.42 -3.15 9.99
N ILE A 14 3.32 -2.83 9.33
CA ILE A 14 2.71 -3.68 8.31
C ILE A 14 3.71 -3.94 7.19
N SER A 15 3.90 -5.21 6.86
CA SER A 15 4.81 -5.71 5.86
C SER A 15 4.07 -6.48 4.74
N PRO A 16 4.74 -6.85 3.64
CA PRO A 16 4.15 -7.74 2.63
C PRO A 16 3.71 -9.11 3.15
N TYR A 17 4.14 -9.50 4.36
CA TYR A 17 3.72 -10.76 4.98
C TYR A 17 2.47 -10.62 5.85
N THR A 18 2.01 -9.39 6.14
CA THR A 18 0.88 -9.12 7.01
C THR A 18 -0.45 -9.42 6.32
N PHE A 19 -1.25 -10.33 6.88
CA PHE A 19 -2.58 -10.69 6.37
C PHE A 19 -3.70 -9.94 7.05
N ALA A 20 -3.60 -9.79 8.38
CA ALA A 20 -4.62 -9.13 9.18
C ALA A 20 -4.05 -8.50 10.44
N VAL A 21 -4.68 -7.41 10.87
CA VAL A 21 -4.47 -6.75 12.16
C VAL A 21 -5.82 -6.80 12.89
N ILE A 22 -5.90 -7.63 13.94
CA ILE A 22 -7.13 -8.00 14.64
C ILE A 22 -7.09 -7.44 16.05
N PRO A 23 -8.13 -6.73 16.52
CA PRO A 23 -8.21 -6.29 17.91
C PRO A 23 -8.39 -7.49 18.84
N VAL A 24 -7.65 -7.50 19.93
CA VAL A 24 -7.76 -8.48 21.03
C VAL A 24 -7.81 -7.73 22.35
N GLU A 25 -8.76 -8.10 23.21
CA GLU A 25 -8.81 -7.59 24.58
C GLU A 25 -7.71 -8.26 25.40
N TYR A 26 -6.88 -7.46 26.04
CA TYR A 26 -5.83 -7.92 26.95
C TYR A 26 -5.89 -7.11 28.24
N GLY A 27 -6.51 -7.69 29.27
CA GLY A 27 -6.86 -6.97 30.49
C GLY A 27 -7.84 -5.83 30.20
N TYR A 28 -7.44 -4.60 30.50
CA TYR A 28 -8.24 -3.38 30.28
C TYR A 28 -7.86 -2.64 28.99
N LYS A 29 -6.98 -3.20 28.17
CA LYS A 29 -6.46 -2.57 26.94
C LYS A 29 -6.81 -3.40 25.71
N THR A 30 -6.96 -2.73 24.59
CA THR A 30 -7.05 -3.37 23.28
C THR A 30 -5.65 -3.46 22.68
N TYR A 31 -5.20 -4.66 22.41
CA TYR A 31 -3.98 -5.00 21.68
C TYR A 31 -4.31 -5.39 20.25
N SER A 32 -3.29 -5.55 19.41
CA SER A 32 -3.43 -6.09 18.06
C SER A 32 -2.82 -7.49 17.98
N LYS A 33 -3.62 -8.46 17.53
CA LYS A 33 -3.12 -9.72 17.01
C LYS A 33 -2.81 -9.53 15.53
N ILE A 34 -1.55 -9.72 15.17
CA ILE A 34 -1.08 -9.69 13.80
C ILE A 34 -1.06 -11.11 13.26
N ILE A 35 -1.63 -11.32 12.09
CA ILE A 35 -1.51 -12.58 11.35
C ILE A 35 -0.59 -12.32 10.17
N GLU A 36 0.53 -13.02 10.14
CA GLU A 36 1.45 -13.08 9.00
C GLU A 36 1.38 -14.43 8.29
N PHE A 37 2.18 -14.58 7.25
CA PHE A 37 2.22 -15.80 6.43
C PHE A 37 2.49 -17.06 7.27
N ASP A 38 3.48 -17.05 8.14
CA ASP A 38 3.92 -18.20 8.96
C ASP A 38 3.76 -17.99 10.47
N GLU A 39 3.54 -16.76 10.93
CA GLU A 39 3.61 -16.40 12.34
C GLU A 39 2.41 -15.54 12.78
N GLU A 40 2.18 -15.53 14.09
CA GLU A 40 1.22 -14.64 14.74
C GLU A 40 1.93 -13.87 15.86
N PHE A 41 1.64 -12.57 15.97
CA PHE A 41 2.21 -11.69 16.99
C PHE A 41 1.12 -11.01 17.79
N LEU A 42 1.41 -10.73 19.06
CA LEU A 42 0.64 -9.82 19.88
C LEU A 42 1.43 -8.52 20.07
N VAL A 43 0.80 -7.38 19.75
CA VAL A 43 1.40 -6.06 19.81
C VAL A 43 0.58 -5.18 20.77
N PRO A 44 1.22 -4.46 21.73
CA PRO A 44 0.53 -3.63 22.72
C PRO A 44 0.02 -2.29 22.15
N GLN A 45 -0.49 -2.33 20.93
CA GLN A 45 -1.05 -1.19 20.21
C GLN A 45 -2.44 -1.55 19.66
N LYS A 46 -3.35 -0.56 19.56
CA LYS A 46 -4.63 -0.75 18.89
C LYS A 46 -4.43 -0.94 17.38
N PRO A 47 -5.31 -1.66 16.67
CA PRO A 47 -5.19 -1.86 15.22
C PRO A 47 -5.02 -0.57 14.42
N LEU A 48 -5.73 0.50 14.78
CA LEU A 48 -5.58 1.79 14.12
C LEU A 48 -4.19 2.40 14.36
N ASP A 49 -3.60 2.22 15.54
CA ASP A 49 -2.27 2.77 15.85
C ASP A 49 -1.18 2.01 15.08
N VAL A 50 -1.31 0.70 14.93
CA VAL A 50 -0.44 -0.11 14.05
C VAL A 50 -0.50 0.43 12.61
N VAL A 51 -1.71 0.67 12.08
CA VAL A 51 -1.87 1.23 10.71
C VAL A 51 -1.28 2.64 10.61
N LYS A 52 -1.47 3.50 11.62
CA LYS A 52 -0.89 4.85 11.65
C LYS A 52 0.65 4.83 11.68
N THR A 53 1.23 3.97 12.51
CA THR A 53 2.68 3.77 12.58
C THR A 53 3.22 3.28 11.24
N SER A 54 2.54 2.31 10.63
CA SER A 54 2.89 1.81 9.30
C SER A 54 2.82 2.92 8.21
N CYS A 55 1.79 3.79 8.26
CA CYS A 55 1.75 4.94 7.34
C CYS A 55 2.98 5.85 7.47
N LYS A 56 3.43 6.12 8.71
CA LYS A 56 4.63 6.92 8.98
C LYS A 56 5.89 6.23 8.48
N TYR A 57 6.03 4.92 8.69
CA TYR A 57 7.13 4.13 8.16
C TYR A 57 7.25 4.27 6.64
N PHE A 58 6.12 4.28 5.91
CA PHE A 58 6.07 4.52 4.47
C PHE A 58 6.03 6.02 4.09
N GLY A 59 6.53 6.91 4.94
CA GLY A 59 6.77 8.32 4.65
C GLY A 59 5.52 9.19 4.49
N SER A 60 4.37 8.79 5.07
CA SER A 60 3.15 9.59 5.00
C SER A 60 2.29 9.51 6.27
N SER A 61 1.20 10.30 6.34
CA SER A 61 0.23 10.22 7.43
C SER A 61 -0.98 9.36 7.06
N PHE A 62 -1.59 8.74 8.05
CA PHE A 62 -2.87 8.03 7.90
C PHE A 62 -3.97 8.94 7.34
N ASP A 63 -4.06 10.16 7.87
CA ASP A 63 -5.10 11.12 7.48
C ASP A 63 -4.91 11.57 6.03
N GLY A 64 -3.68 11.88 5.61
CA GLY A 64 -3.38 12.24 4.23
C GLY A 64 -3.69 11.10 3.24
N ARG A 65 -3.38 9.85 3.61
CA ARG A 65 -3.77 8.68 2.78
C ARG A 65 -5.29 8.51 2.70
N CYS A 66 -6.00 8.72 3.82
CA CYS A 66 -7.47 8.69 3.84
C CYS A 66 -8.07 9.78 2.95
N GLU A 67 -7.58 11.02 3.05
CA GLU A 67 -8.05 12.16 2.24
C GLU A 67 -7.82 11.92 0.75
N GLY A 68 -6.61 11.52 0.36
CA GLY A 68 -6.30 11.19 -1.03
C GLY A 68 -7.17 10.05 -1.57
N THR A 69 -7.45 9.02 -0.77
CA THR A 69 -8.33 7.92 -1.19
C THR A 69 -9.79 8.37 -1.29
N LYS A 70 -10.28 9.20 -0.38
CA LYS A 70 -11.64 9.78 -0.44
C LYS A 70 -11.84 10.55 -1.74
N GLU A 71 -10.87 11.39 -2.09
CA GLU A 71 -10.87 12.18 -3.34
C GLU A 71 -10.88 11.26 -4.56
N LEU A 72 -9.96 10.28 -4.61
CA LEU A 72 -9.85 9.37 -5.74
C LEU A 72 -11.10 8.51 -5.97
N LEU A 73 -11.76 8.06 -4.92
CA LEU A 73 -12.88 7.12 -4.99
C LEU A 73 -14.25 7.79 -4.81
N ASN A 74 -14.31 9.06 -4.44
CA ASN A 74 -15.52 9.77 -4.04
C ASN A 74 -16.29 9.03 -2.93
N ILE A 75 -15.59 8.64 -1.86
CA ILE A 75 -16.17 7.95 -0.69
C ILE A 75 -15.84 8.72 0.58
N SER A 76 -16.65 8.56 1.64
CA SER A 76 -16.50 9.33 2.89
C SER A 76 -16.10 8.48 4.11
N HIS A 77 -16.35 7.17 4.10
CA HIS A 77 -16.15 6.33 5.29
C HIS A 77 -15.63 4.94 4.95
N LYS A 78 -15.00 4.29 5.97
CA LYS A 78 -14.35 2.98 5.85
C LYS A 78 -13.39 2.95 4.67
N VAL A 79 -12.52 3.96 4.64
CA VAL A 79 -11.62 4.20 3.52
C VAL A 79 -10.51 3.15 3.49
N PRO A 80 -10.30 2.44 2.38
CA PRO A 80 -9.11 1.60 2.23
C PRO A 80 -7.84 2.44 2.16
N ILE A 81 -6.72 1.87 2.57
CA ILE A 81 -5.41 2.53 2.63
C ILE A 81 -4.43 1.82 1.71
N ALA A 82 -3.73 2.60 0.89
CA ALA A 82 -2.56 2.14 0.15
C ALA A 82 -1.31 2.49 0.96
N LEU A 83 -0.72 1.53 1.67
CA LEU A 83 0.51 1.74 2.43
C LEU A 83 1.73 1.83 1.53
N ASP A 84 1.85 0.90 0.59
CA ASP A 84 2.87 0.90 -0.45
C ASP A 84 2.26 0.42 -1.77
N PRO A 85 1.74 1.34 -2.60
CA PRO A 85 1.09 1.00 -3.85
C PRO A 85 2.00 0.26 -4.84
N ALA A 86 3.30 0.58 -4.85
CA ALA A 86 4.26 -0.02 -5.76
C ALA A 86 4.45 -1.51 -5.48
N ASN A 87 4.43 -1.89 -4.20
CA ASN A 87 4.58 -3.27 -3.74
C ASN A 87 3.25 -3.96 -3.40
N GLY A 88 2.11 -3.37 -3.79
CA GLY A 88 0.80 -4.00 -3.62
C GLY A 88 0.26 -3.99 -2.17
N LEU A 89 0.80 -3.16 -1.28
CA LEU A 89 0.35 -3.11 0.11
C LEU A 89 -0.92 -2.26 0.27
N PHE A 90 -2.06 -2.93 0.14
CA PHE A 90 -3.39 -2.34 0.30
C PHE A 90 -4.14 -2.99 1.45
N PHE A 91 -4.65 -2.17 2.36
CA PHE A 91 -5.43 -2.62 3.51
C PHE A 91 -6.78 -1.92 3.57
N PHE A 92 -7.78 -2.60 4.12
CA PHE A 92 -9.08 -2.01 4.34
C PHE A 92 -9.65 -2.34 5.73
N PRO A 93 -10.43 -1.42 6.32
CA PRO A 93 -11.08 -1.63 7.60
C PRO A 93 -12.43 -2.35 7.42
N THR A 94 -12.75 -3.27 8.31
CA THR A 94 -14.04 -3.99 8.29
C THR A 94 -15.20 -3.15 8.85
N THR A 95 -14.87 -2.22 9.76
CA THR A 95 -15.83 -1.26 10.36
C THR A 95 -15.22 0.15 10.32
N SER A 96 -15.77 1.11 11.08
CA SER A 96 -15.10 2.40 11.28
C SER A 96 -13.73 2.18 11.92
N PRO A 97 -12.63 2.78 11.40
CA PRO A 97 -11.28 2.64 11.94
C PRO A 97 -11.15 2.95 13.44
N HIS A 98 -11.99 3.85 13.94
CA HIS A 98 -11.98 4.29 15.36
C HIS A 98 -12.72 3.35 16.32
N ARG A 99 -13.36 2.28 15.81
CA ARG A 99 -13.97 1.28 16.67
C ARG A 99 -12.93 0.27 17.14
N ASP A 100 -12.96 -0.06 18.42
CA ASP A 100 -12.05 -1.06 18.99
C ASP A 100 -12.26 -2.48 18.39
N THR A 101 -13.39 -2.71 17.70
CA THR A 101 -13.69 -3.96 16.98
C THR A 101 -13.24 -3.95 15.52
N CYS A 102 -12.56 -2.89 15.05
CA CYS A 102 -12.14 -2.79 13.65
C CYS A 102 -10.99 -3.74 13.36
N VAL A 103 -11.22 -4.67 12.45
CA VAL A 103 -10.17 -5.51 11.85
C VAL A 103 -9.68 -4.85 10.58
N TRP A 104 -8.36 -4.83 10.36
CA TRP A 104 -7.76 -4.42 9.11
C TRP A 104 -7.29 -5.65 8.35
N LEU A 105 -7.64 -5.73 7.07
CA LEU A 105 -7.36 -6.88 6.20
C LEU A 105 -6.51 -6.46 5.02
N SER A 106 -5.50 -7.27 4.72
CA SER A 106 -4.73 -7.16 3.49
C SER A 106 -5.57 -7.60 2.30
N TYR A 107 -5.69 -6.73 1.29
CA TYR A 107 -6.42 -7.04 0.07
C TYR A 107 -5.78 -8.20 -0.72
N GLU A 108 -4.46 -8.21 -0.82
CA GLU A 108 -3.72 -9.16 -1.66
C GLU A 108 -3.74 -10.60 -1.13
N HIS A 109 -3.94 -10.78 0.17
CA HIS A 109 -3.83 -12.09 0.80
C HIS A 109 -5.16 -12.83 0.92
N ILE A 110 -6.29 -12.19 0.63
CA ILE A 110 -7.61 -12.82 0.65
C ILE A 110 -7.82 -13.64 -0.62
N VAL A 111 -8.00 -14.95 -0.46
CA VAL A 111 -8.29 -15.88 -1.57
C VAL A 111 -9.80 -16.04 -1.76
N SER A 112 -10.52 -16.21 -0.66
CA SER A 112 -11.97 -16.36 -0.72
C SER A 112 -12.65 -15.86 0.56
N ARG A 113 -13.94 -15.61 0.46
CA ARG A 113 -14.80 -15.17 1.55
C ARG A 113 -16.12 -15.92 1.50
N ILE A 114 -16.60 -16.39 2.64
CA ILE A 114 -17.77 -17.24 2.76
C ILE A 114 -18.72 -16.61 3.77
N ARG A 115 -19.98 -16.47 3.39
CA ARG A 115 -21.05 -16.04 4.32
C ARG A 115 -21.34 -17.19 5.28
N ILE A 116 -21.10 -16.97 6.58
CA ILE A 116 -21.43 -17.96 7.63
C ILE A 116 -22.77 -17.62 8.28
N ALA A 117 -23.06 -16.33 8.46
CA ALA A 117 -24.31 -15.82 9.02
C ALA A 117 -24.58 -14.40 8.49
N PRO A 118 -25.77 -13.80 8.75
CA PRO A 118 -26.06 -12.44 8.29
C PRO A 118 -25.03 -11.39 8.65
N ALA A 119 -24.43 -11.48 9.85
CA ALA A 119 -23.40 -10.58 10.35
C ALA A 119 -22.07 -11.29 10.60
N LYS A 120 -21.75 -12.37 9.88
CA LYS A 120 -20.54 -13.15 10.08
C LYS A 120 -20.00 -13.68 8.77
N THR A 121 -18.75 -13.35 8.47
CA THR A 121 -18.04 -13.74 7.24
C THR A 121 -16.74 -14.45 7.61
N GLN A 122 -16.48 -15.58 6.98
CA GLN A 122 -15.19 -16.26 7.01
C GLN A 122 -14.31 -15.70 5.89
N ILE A 123 -13.08 -15.32 6.22
CA ILE A 123 -12.03 -14.92 5.29
C ILE A 123 -11.00 -16.02 5.22
N ASN A 124 -10.68 -16.50 4.03
CA ASN A 124 -9.65 -17.50 3.79
C ASN A 124 -8.44 -16.84 3.12
N PHE A 125 -7.26 -17.08 3.67
CA PHE A 125 -6.00 -16.51 3.21
C PHE A 125 -5.18 -17.49 2.36
N ARG A 126 -4.16 -16.97 1.66
CA ARG A 126 -3.26 -17.75 0.77
C ARG A 126 -2.50 -18.86 1.49
N ASN A 127 -2.20 -18.70 2.78
CA ASN A 127 -1.54 -19.71 3.61
C ASN A 127 -2.49 -20.78 4.17
N LYS A 128 -3.74 -20.86 3.66
CA LYS A 128 -4.80 -21.77 4.11
C LYS A 128 -5.36 -21.48 5.51
N GLN A 129 -4.89 -20.45 6.20
CA GLN A 129 -5.54 -19.98 7.42
C GLN A 129 -6.87 -19.32 7.10
N SER A 130 -7.77 -19.34 8.08
CA SER A 130 -9.06 -18.65 7.98
C SER A 130 -9.41 -17.96 9.29
N ILE A 131 -10.10 -16.83 9.18
CA ILE A 131 -10.61 -16.08 10.32
C ILE A 131 -12.08 -15.79 10.14
N LEU A 132 -12.81 -15.66 11.28
CA LEU A 132 -14.18 -15.23 11.31
C LEU A 132 -14.29 -13.76 11.71
N ILE A 133 -14.88 -12.96 10.85
CA ILE A 133 -15.09 -11.52 11.08
C ILE A 133 -16.57 -11.29 11.41
N PRO A 134 -16.89 -10.53 12.49
CA PRO A 134 -18.28 -10.25 12.89
C PRO A 134 -18.90 -9.11 12.06
N VAL A 135 -18.83 -9.22 10.73
CA VAL A 135 -19.48 -8.31 9.77
C VAL A 135 -20.12 -9.09 8.64
N SER A 136 -21.09 -8.49 7.96
CA SER A 136 -21.78 -9.13 6.85
C SER A 136 -20.87 -9.30 5.64
N TYR A 137 -21.17 -10.32 4.84
CA TYR A 137 -20.47 -10.59 3.57
C TYR A 137 -20.47 -9.36 2.65
N SER A 138 -21.59 -8.65 2.55
CA SER A 138 -21.70 -7.47 1.69
C SER A 138 -20.76 -6.33 2.11
N ILE A 139 -20.47 -6.18 3.40
CA ILE A 139 -19.48 -5.19 3.87
C ILE A 139 -18.09 -5.56 3.35
N ILE A 140 -17.67 -6.81 3.49
CA ILE A 140 -16.38 -7.28 3.01
C ILE A 140 -16.29 -7.14 1.48
N GLU A 141 -17.35 -7.55 0.75
CA GLU A 141 -17.43 -7.42 -0.70
C GLU A 141 -17.23 -5.97 -1.16
N ASN A 142 -17.97 -5.04 -0.57
CA ASN A 142 -17.84 -3.62 -0.88
C ASN A 142 -16.44 -3.07 -0.58
N GLN A 143 -15.81 -3.51 0.50
CA GLN A 143 -14.44 -3.10 0.84
C GLN A 143 -13.43 -3.66 -0.16
N MET A 144 -13.58 -4.91 -0.58
CA MET A 144 -12.75 -5.51 -1.63
C MET A 144 -12.86 -4.74 -2.96
N LEU A 145 -14.09 -4.42 -3.39
CA LEU A 145 -14.33 -3.63 -4.61
C LEU A 145 -13.72 -2.24 -4.53
N ARG A 146 -13.89 -1.53 -3.41
CA ARG A 146 -13.28 -0.20 -3.18
C ARG A 146 -11.76 -0.27 -3.23
N THR A 147 -11.17 -1.30 -2.62
CA THR A 147 -9.72 -1.48 -2.60
C THR A 147 -9.17 -1.84 -3.97
N ALA A 148 -9.88 -2.70 -4.73
CA ALA A 148 -9.54 -3.00 -6.12
C ALA A 148 -9.55 -1.72 -7.00
N LEU A 149 -10.58 -0.87 -6.85
CA LEU A 149 -10.67 0.38 -7.57
C LEU A 149 -9.55 1.37 -7.19
N LEU A 150 -9.22 1.47 -5.88
CA LEU A 150 -8.09 2.27 -5.41
C LEU A 150 -6.79 1.80 -6.05
N LYS A 151 -6.53 0.50 -6.01
CA LYS A 151 -5.35 -0.13 -6.62
C LYS A 151 -5.25 0.22 -8.11
N SER A 152 -6.33 0.01 -8.86
CA SER A 152 -6.38 0.30 -10.30
C SER A 152 -6.06 1.77 -10.60
N LYS A 153 -6.70 2.72 -9.90
CA LYS A 153 -6.47 4.15 -10.09
C LYS A 153 -5.05 4.59 -9.74
N LEU A 154 -4.47 4.05 -8.67
CA LEU A 154 -3.10 4.38 -8.30
C LEU A 154 -2.09 3.79 -9.29
N HIS A 155 -2.27 2.54 -9.74
CA HIS A 155 -1.41 1.94 -10.76
C HIS A 155 -1.46 2.74 -12.07
N GLN A 156 -2.63 3.14 -12.54
CA GLN A 156 -2.76 4.00 -13.73
C GLN A 156 -1.96 5.30 -13.58
N LYS A 157 -2.08 6.01 -12.45
CA LYS A 157 -1.30 7.23 -12.20
C LYS A 157 0.21 6.98 -12.18
N MET A 158 0.65 5.88 -11.58
CA MET A 158 2.06 5.51 -11.55
C MET A 158 2.59 5.22 -12.97
N GLU A 159 1.85 4.46 -13.79
CA GLU A 159 2.22 4.19 -15.18
C GLU A 159 2.24 5.46 -16.04
N GLU A 160 1.29 6.37 -15.86
CA GLU A 160 1.28 7.67 -16.54
C GLU A 160 2.53 8.49 -16.18
N THR A 161 2.90 8.54 -14.89
CA THR A 161 4.11 9.23 -14.42
C THR A 161 5.38 8.63 -15.02
N VAL A 162 5.50 7.30 -15.05
CA VAL A 162 6.63 6.60 -15.66
C VAL A 162 6.74 6.92 -17.15
N ARG A 163 5.61 6.90 -17.88
CA ARG A 163 5.58 7.27 -19.32
C ARG A 163 6.02 8.70 -19.56
N GLN A 164 5.55 9.66 -18.76
CA GLN A 164 5.96 11.07 -18.85
C GLN A 164 7.45 11.25 -18.55
N THR A 165 7.96 10.59 -17.51
CA THR A 165 9.41 10.64 -17.16
C THR A 165 10.28 10.08 -18.28
N ASN A 166 9.90 8.94 -18.87
CA ASN A 166 10.63 8.33 -19.99
C ASN A 166 10.60 9.22 -21.23
N TYR A 167 9.47 9.89 -21.52
CA TYR A 167 9.38 10.86 -22.61
C TYR A 167 10.34 12.03 -22.41
N LEU A 168 10.36 12.62 -21.21
CA LEU A 168 11.25 13.73 -20.89
C LEU A 168 12.72 13.31 -20.98
N TYR A 169 13.08 12.14 -20.48
CA TYR A 169 14.44 11.61 -20.55
C TYR A 169 14.90 11.44 -22.01
N ASN A 170 14.08 10.84 -22.86
CA ASN A 170 14.40 10.67 -24.27
C ASN A 170 14.52 12.01 -25.00
N TYR A 171 13.63 12.97 -24.69
CA TYR A 171 13.68 14.33 -25.28
C TYR A 171 14.98 15.05 -24.90
N MET A 172 15.44 14.95 -23.65
CA MET A 172 16.69 15.56 -23.20
C MET A 172 17.91 14.93 -23.89
N GLN A 173 17.96 13.60 -24.03
CA GLN A 173 19.05 12.92 -24.72
C GLN A 173 19.19 13.31 -26.20
N VAL A 174 18.07 13.48 -26.91
CA VAL A 174 18.08 13.91 -28.31
C VAL A 174 18.61 15.33 -28.46
N ASN A 175 18.23 16.26 -27.56
CA ASN A 175 18.68 17.65 -27.60
C ASN A 175 20.15 17.82 -27.19
N ASP A 176 20.64 17.06 -26.22
CA ASP A 176 22.07 17.04 -25.84
C ASP A 176 22.91 16.47 -26.96
N GLY A 177 22.44 15.48 -27.71
CA GLY A 177 23.09 14.96 -28.92
C GLY A 177 23.23 16.00 -30.02
N HIS A 178 22.23 16.84 -30.25
CA HIS A 178 22.30 17.92 -31.23
C HIS A 178 23.27 19.05 -30.80
N SER A 179 23.33 19.38 -29.51
CA SER A 179 24.27 20.35 -28.96
C SER A 179 25.74 19.88 -29.13
N ALA A 180 25.98 18.58 -28.90
CA ALA A 180 27.34 17.99 -29.08
C ALA A 180 27.79 17.94 -30.56
N PHE A 181 26.87 17.79 -31.50
CA PHE A 181 27.19 17.85 -32.94
C PHE A 181 27.51 19.27 -33.38
N HIS A 182 26.87 20.30 -32.89
CA HIS A 182 27.17 21.71 -33.20
C HIS A 182 28.54 22.12 -32.66
N LEU A 183 28.93 21.68 -31.47
CA LEU A 183 30.27 21.99 -30.91
C LEU A 183 31.40 21.29 -31.66
N LYS A 184 31.17 20.05 -32.14
CA LYS A 184 32.18 19.36 -32.97
C LYS A 184 32.34 19.98 -34.37
N GLY A 185 31.26 20.47 -34.97
CA GLY A 185 31.30 21.20 -36.25
C GLY A 185 32.07 22.52 -36.15
N ALA A 186 31.88 23.30 -35.10
CA ALA A 186 32.57 24.57 -34.88
C ALA A 186 34.07 24.41 -34.63
N LEU A 187 34.51 23.31 -33.98
CA LEU A 187 35.93 23.02 -33.74
C LEU A 187 36.66 22.52 -34.99
N SER A 188 35.94 21.90 -35.96
CA SER A 188 36.52 21.42 -37.21
C SER A 188 36.74 22.55 -38.24
N GLU A 189 35.94 23.62 -38.19
CA GLU A 189 36.12 24.80 -39.06
C GLU A 189 37.23 25.72 -38.55
N SER A 190 37.46 25.82 -37.23
CA SER A 190 38.56 26.60 -36.68
C SER A 190 39.97 26.04 -37.00
N SER A 191 40.07 24.75 -37.28
CA SER A 191 41.35 24.10 -37.60
C SER A 191 41.75 24.19 -39.07
N ARG A 192 40.89 24.67 -39.99
CA ARG A 192 41.20 24.78 -41.43
C ARG A 192 41.68 26.15 -41.87
N ASN A 193 41.59 27.18 -41.03
CA ASN A 193 41.97 28.55 -41.40
C ASN A 193 43.32 28.99 -40.83
N GLY A 194 44.19 28.06 -40.45
CA GLY A 194 45.48 28.35 -39.79
C GLY A 194 46.78 28.06 -40.59
N PHE A 195 46.67 27.67 -41.85
CA PHE A 195 47.87 27.46 -42.66
C PHE A 195 47.71 28.04 -44.08
N ASP A 196 47.86 29.34 -44.22
CA ASP A 196 48.35 29.96 -45.43
C ASP A 196 48.76 31.41 -45.12
N LYS A 197 50.04 31.63 -44.85
CA LYS A 197 50.82 32.83 -45.19
C LYS A 197 52.24 32.72 -44.65
N HIS A 198 53.13 32.70 -45.60
CA HIS A 198 54.57 32.83 -45.64
C HIS A 198 55.40 31.58 -45.62
#